data_d43faf0641c1f43ddae209c2f04a4372
#
_entry.id   d43faf0641c1f43ddae209c2f04a4372
#
_cell.length_a   1.000
_cell.length_b   1.000
_cell.length_c   1.000
_cell.angle_alpha   90.00
_cell.angle_beta   90.00
_cell.angle_gamma   90.00
#
_symmetry.space_group_name_H-M   'P 1'
#
loop_
_entity.id
_entity.type
_entity.pdbx_description
1 polymer ?
#
loop_
_entity_poly.entity_id
_entity_poly.type
_entity_poly.pdbx_seq_one_letter_code
_entity_poly.pdbx_strand_id
1 'polypeptide(L)'
;MGSHNLIKRILYVILIVFIIAGVKGIDIYRKAFRSNVFTKNKKAQYLLIPTGSTYSDVLELLNTNNLLRNKSTFEWAADRMNYKKHVYPGRYKLKHRMTNHKLILML
;
A
#
# COMPACT_ATOMS: atom_id res chain seq x y z
N MET A 1 -15.75 -1.85 47.06
CA MET A 1 -16.72 -1.51 46.01
C MET A 1 -16.14 -0.69 44.87
N GLY A 2 -15.33 0.31 45.13
CA GLY A 2 -14.70 1.11 44.12
C GLY A 2 -13.78 0.32 43.18
N SER A 3 -13.04 -0.68 43.71
CA SER A 3 -12.13 -1.50 42.90
C SER A 3 -12.84 -2.36 41.83
N HIS A 4 -14.05 -2.87 42.14
CA HIS A 4 -14.81 -3.68 41.20
C HIS A 4 -15.28 -2.86 39.98
N ASN A 5 -15.78 -1.66 40.21
CA ASN A 5 -16.18 -0.74 39.13
C ASN A 5 -14.97 -0.23 38.35
N LEU A 6 -13.86 0.00 39.03
CA LEU A 6 -12.60 0.42 38.38
C LEU A 6 -12.07 -0.67 37.45
N ILE A 7 -12.08 -1.93 37.88
CA ILE A 7 -11.66 -3.08 37.05
C ILE A 7 -12.54 -3.20 35.79
N LYS A 8 -13.85 -3.07 35.94
CA LYS A 8 -14.76 -3.08 34.76
C LYS A 8 -14.47 -1.96 33.80
N ARG A 9 -14.23 -0.75 34.27
CA ARG A 9 -13.86 0.39 33.42
C ARG A 9 -12.55 0.15 32.68
N ILE A 10 -11.55 -0.40 33.36
CA ILE A 10 -10.27 -0.74 32.75
C ILE A 10 -10.47 -1.80 31.66
N LEU A 11 -11.27 -2.83 31.91
CA LEU A 11 -11.56 -3.87 30.92
C LEU A 11 -12.27 -3.31 29.68
N TYR A 12 -13.23 -2.40 29.86
CA TYR A 12 -13.90 -1.74 28.74
C TYR A 12 -12.93 -0.90 27.89
N VAL A 13 -12.06 -0.16 28.54
CA VAL A 13 -11.03 0.65 27.84
C VAL A 13 -10.10 -0.25 27.06
N ILE A 14 -9.63 -1.34 27.63
CA ILE A 14 -8.78 -2.31 26.93
C ILE A 14 -9.50 -2.89 25.72
N LEU A 15 -10.76 -3.28 25.89
CA LEU A 15 -11.58 -3.82 24.79
C LEU A 15 -11.73 -2.82 23.63
N ILE A 16 -12.01 -1.57 23.96
CA ILE A 16 -12.13 -0.50 22.95
C ILE A 16 -10.80 -0.31 22.20
N VAL A 17 -9.68 -0.29 22.92
CA VAL A 17 -8.35 -0.17 22.32
C VAL A 17 -8.06 -1.33 21.36
N PHE A 18 -8.39 -2.56 21.74
CA PHE A 18 -8.23 -3.73 20.88
C PHE A 18 -9.09 -3.64 19.62
N ILE A 19 -10.33 -3.18 19.73
CA ILE A 19 -11.23 -3.00 18.57
C ILE A 19 -10.64 -1.97 17.61
N ILE A 20 -10.20 -0.82 18.12
CA ILE A 20 -9.60 0.24 17.30
C ILE A 20 -8.32 -0.26 16.62
N ALA A 21 -7.45 -0.95 17.33
CA ALA A 21 -6.22 -1.50 16.78
C ALA A 21 -6.51 -2.54 15.70
N GLY A 22 -7.51 -3.40 15.90
CA GLY A 22 -7.93 -4.40 14.92
C GLY A 22 -8.46 -3.77 13.62
N VAL A 23 -9.29 -2.74 13.74
CA VAL A 23 -9.82 -2.01 12.58
C VAL A 23 -8.71 -1.33 11.79
N LYS A 24 -7.79 -0.65 12.47
CA LYS A 24 -6.63 -0.02 11.82
C LYS A 24 -5.71 -1.05 11.18
N GLY A 25 -5.48 -2.19 11.83
CA GLY A 25 -4.66 -3.27 11.29
C GLY A 25 -5.24 -3.85 9.99
N ILE A 26 -6.56 -4.02 9.92
CA ILE A 26 -7.24 -4.47 8.70
C ILE A 26 -7.09 -3.44 7.58
N ASP A 27 -7.24 -2.16 7.88
CA ASP A 27 -7.09 -1.07 6.91
C ASP A 27 -5.67 -1.02 6.34
N ILE A 28 -4.66 -1.11 7.19
CA ILE A 28 -3.24 -1.18 6.80
C ILE A 28 -2.99 -2.39 5.90
N TYR A 29 -3.50 -3.56 6.28
CA TYR A 29 -3.36 -4.79 5.51
C TYR A 29 -3.95 -4.63 4.11
N ARG A 30 -5.16 -4.07 4.00
CA ARG A 30 -5.82 -3.84 2.72
C ARG A 30 -5.03 -2.90 1.81
N LYS A 31 -4.48 -1.82 2.35
CA LYS A 31 -3.67 -0.87 1.58
C LYS A 31 -2.42 -1.50 1.00
N ALA A 32 -1.77 -2.38 1.76
CA ALA A 32 -0.53 -3.02 1.32
C ALA A 32 -0.77 -4.23 0.42
N PHE A 33 -1.76 -5.07 0.74
CA PHE A 33 -1.91 -6.41 0.17
C PHE A 33 -3.15 -6.61 -0.71
N ARG A 34 -3.97 -5.59 -0.91
CA ARG A 34 -5.08 -5.66 -1.86
C ARG A 34 -4.54 -5.46 -3.28
N SER A 35 -5.10 -6.19 -4.24
CA SER A 35 -4.74 -6.01 -5.65
C SER A 35 -4.96 -4.57 -6.10
N ASN A 36 -3.94 -3.96 -6.67
CA ASN A 36 -3.99 -2.56 -7.10
C ASN A 36 -3.50 -2.34 -8.54
N VAL A 37 -2.72 -3.26 -9.10
CA VAL A 37 -2.25 -3.18 -10.48
C VAL A 37 -3.23 -3.89 -11.40
N PHE A 38 -3.78 -3.16 -12.35
CA PHE A 38 -4.72 -3.71 -13.34
C PHE A 38 -4.18 -3.41 -14.74
N THR A 39 -3.78 -4.46 -15.44
CA THR A 39 -3.23 -4.36 -16.78
C THR A 39 -4.30 -4.52 -17.83
N LYS A 40 -4.03 -4.03 -19.04
CA LYS A 40 -4.93 -4.15 -20.17
C LYS A 40 -5.07 -5.62 -20.59
N ASN A 41 -6.31 -6.08 -20.78
CA ASN A 41 -6.62 -7.45 -21.18
C ASN A 41 -6.11 -8.53 -20.22
N LYS A 42 -5.86 -8.21 -18.96
CA LYS A 42 -5.35 -9.13 -17.94
C LYS A 42 -3.99 -9.75 -18.29
N LYS A 43 -3.26 -9.19 -19.23
CA LYS A 43 -1.93 -9.63 -19.63
C LYS A 43 -0.84 -8.84 -18.92
N ALA A 44 0.32 -9.46 -18.72
CA ALA A 44 1.46 -8.75 -18.16
C ALA A 44 1.85 -7.57 -19.08
N GLN A 45 2.23 -6.45 -18.45
CA GLN A 45 2.60 -5.23 -19.14
C GLN A 45 3.94 -4.73 -18.63
N TYR A 46 4.80 -4.26 -19.52
CA TYR A 46 6.10 -3.73 -19.11
C TYR A 46 6.02 -2.25 -18.80
N LEU A 47 6.69 -1.87 -17.72
CA LEU A 47 6.88 -0.48 -17.35
C LEU A 47 8.36 -0.14 -17.48
N LEU A 48 8.68 0.86 -18.33
CA LEU A 48 10.03 1.35 -18.49
C LEU A 48 10.21 2.60 -17.62
N ILE A 49 11.16 2.54 -16.70
CA ILE A 49 11.56 3.69 -15.88
C ILE A 49 12.89 4.19 -16.40
N PRO A 50 12.93 5.37 -17.05
CA PRO A 50 14.16 5.93 -17.58
C PRO A 50 15.17 6.26 -16.48
N THR A 51 16.46 6.27 -16.84
CA THR A 51 17.52 6.71 -15.95
C THR A 51 17.31 8.16 -15.52
N GLY A 52 17.48 8.44 -14.24
CA GLY A 52 17.27 9.78 -13.68
C GLY A 52 15.82 10.10 -13.32
N SER A 53 14.90 9.14 -13.45
CA SER A 53 13.51 9.32 -13.05
C SER A 53 13.37 9.57 -11.56
N THR A 54 12.50 10.51 -11.21
CA THR A 54 12.10 10.77 -9.82
C THR A 54 10.89 9.92 -9.45
N TYR A 55 10.53 9.94 -8.17
CA TYR A 55 9.30 9.30 -7.71
C TYR A 55 8.06 9.88 -8.40
N SER A 56 8.02 11.20 -8.61
CA SER A 56 6.93 11.85 -9.34
C SER A 56 6.81 11.35 -10.77
N ASP A 57 7.95 11.11 -11.44
CA ASP A 57 7.98 10.55 -12.79
C ASP A 57 7.40 9.13 -12.82
N VAL A 58 7.71 8.30 -11.82
CA VAL A 58 7.17 6.95 -11.71
C VAL A 58 5.65 6.98 -11.48
N LEU A 59 5.17 7.86 -10.60
CA LEU A 59 3.73 8.05 -10.40
C LEU A 59 3.02 8.45 -11.68
N GLU A 60 3.60 9.36 -12.44
CA GLU A 60 3.04 9.81 -13.71
C GLU A 60 2.99 8.66 -14.73
N LEU A 61 4.05 7.86 -14.81
CA LEU A 61 4.07 6.69 -15.69
C LEU A 61 2.99 5.68 -15.34
N LEU A 62 2.83 5.37 -14.06
CA LEU A 62 1.80 4.46 -13.58
C LEU A 62 0.39 5.00 -13.88
N ASN A 63 0.20 6.29 -13.70
CA ASN A 63 -1.07 6.97 -13.91
C ASN A 63 -1.43 7.08 -15.40
N THR A 64 -0.48 7.47 -16.23
CA THR A 64 -0.66 7.62 -17.68
C THR A 64 -1.02 6.29 -18.33
N ASN A 65 -0.46 5.19 -17.84
CA ASN A 65 -0.75 3.85 -18.33
C ASN A 65 -1.96 3.19 -17.65
N ASN A 66 -2.66 3.91 -16.79
CA ASN A 66 -3.84 3.43 -16.05
C ASN A 66 -3.59 2.09 -15.33
N LEU A 67 -2.42 1.94 -14.74
CA LEU A 67 -2.02 0.70 -14.10
C LEU A 67 -2.49 0.55 -12.65
N LEU A 68 -2.76 1.67 -11.97
CA LEU A 68 -3.19 1.66 -10.57
C LEU A 68 -4.69 1.86 -10.45
N ARG A 69 -5.35 0.96 -9.74
CA ARG A 69 -6.76 1.12 -9.35
C ARG A 69 -6.94 2.24 -8.33
N ASN A 70 -6.05 2.29 -7.35
CA ASN A 70 -6.08 3.29 -6.30
C ASN A 70 -4.69 3.90 -6.13
N LYS A 71 -4.51 5.11 -6.60
CA LYS A 71 -3.27 5.85 -6.51
C LYS A 71 -2.88 6.16 -5.08
N SER A 72 -3.85 6.52 -4.24
CA SER A 72 -3.60 6.91 -2.84
C SER A 72 -3.01 5.77 -2.03
N THR A 73 -3.48 4.53 -2.22
CA THR A 73 -2.95 3.37 -1.50
C THR A 73 -1.53 3.03 -1.96
N PHE A 74 -1.22 3.22 -3.24
CA PHE A 74 0.14 3.04 -3.73
C PHE A 74 1.08 4.08 -3.12
N GLU A 75 0.69 5.35 -3.11
CA GLU A 75 1.48 6.43 -2.51
C GLU A 75 1.74 6.17 -1.02
N TRP A 76 0.72 5.72 -0.30
CA TRP A 76 0.85 5.36 1.10
C TRP A 76 1.86 4.22 1.31
N ALA A 77 1.77 3.16 0.52
CA ALA A 77 2.69 2.02 0.60
C ALA A 77 4.11 2.40 0.21
N ALA A 78 4.27 3.20 -0.85
CA ALA A 78 5.57 3.68 -1.29
C ALA A 78 6.28 4.53 -0.22
N ASP A 79 5.52 5.36 0.50
CA ASP A 79 6.04 6.14 1.61
C ASP A 79 6.50 5.22 2.76
N ARG A 80 5.70 4.24 3.14
CA ARG A 80 6.01 3.29 4.21
C ARG A 80 7.21 2.40 3.89
N MET A 81 7.42 2.08 2.63
CA MET A 81 8.52 1.22 2.17
C MET A 81 9.75 2.02 1.70
N ASN A 82 9.78 3.32 1.93
CA ASN A 82 10.87 4.23 1.53
C ASN A 82 11.18 4.24 0.03
N TYR A 83 10.23 3.89 -0.81
CA TYR A 83 10.42 3.86 -2.26
C TYR A 83 10.71 5.25 -2.84
N LYS A 84 10.14 6.30 -2.25
CA LYS A 84 10.36 7.69 -2.71
C LYS A 84 11.82 8.10 -2.78
N LYS A 85 12.68 7.50 -1.95
CA LYS A 85 14.09 7.81 -1.86
C LYS A 85 14.96 6.90 -2.73
N HIS A 86 14.42 5.82 -3.26
CA HIS A 86 15.17 4.77 -3.95
C HIS A 86 14.48 4.34 -5.24
N VAL A 87 14.46 5.23 -6.24
CA VAL A 87 13.94 4.93 -7.57
C VAL A 87 15.05 4.33 -8.43
N TYR A 88 14.86 3.11 -8.90
CA TYR A 88 15.80 2.42 -9.76
C TYR A 88 15.30 2.38 -11.20
N PRO A 89 16.10 2.82 -12.19
CA PRO A 89 15.71 2.72 -13.60
C PRO A 89 15.71 1.27 -14.05
N GLY A 90 14.94 0.98 -15.07
CA GLY A 90 14.87 -0.34 -15.65
C GLY A 90 13.53 -0.65 -16.29
N ARG A 91 13.45 -1.86 -16.85
CA ARG A 91 12.25 -2.40 -17.47
C ARG A 91 11.64 -3.43 -16.53
N TYR A 92 10.42 -3.17 -16.07
CA TYR A 92 9.73 -3.99 -15.09
C TYR A 92 8.50 -4.64 -15.69
N LYS A 93 8.33 -5.94 -15.46
CA LYS A 93 7.17 -6.69 -15.90
C LYS A 93 6.10 -6.64 -14.82
N LEU A 94 5.02 -5.91 -15.08
CA LEU A 94 3.89 -5.79 -14.16
C LEU A 94 2.86 -6.86 -14.50
N LYS A 95 2.48 -7.64 -13.51
CA LYS A 95 1.44 -8.67 -13.65
C LYS A 95 0.09 -8.11 -13.23
N HIS A 96 -0.96 -8.58 -13.88
CA HIS A 96 -2.32 -8.24 -13.50
C HIS A 96 -2.61 -8.66 -12.05
N ARG A 97 -3.26 -7.79 -11.30
CA ARG A 97 -3.62 -7.98 -9.89
C ARG A 97 -2.45 -8.01 -8.90
N MET A 98 -1.33 -7.42 -9.25
CA MET A 98 -0.26 -7.23 -8.26
C MET A 98 -0.73 -6.34 -7.11
N THR A 99 -0.26 -6.66 -5.91
CA THR A 99 -0.46 -5.79 -4.74
C THR A 99 0.54 -4.65 -4.75
N ASN A 100 0.24 -3.58 -4.00
CA ASN A 100 1.20 -2.48 -3.81
C ASN A 100 2.52 -3.00 -3.23
N HIS A 101 2.45 -3.92 -2.27
CA HIS A 101 3.63 -4.51 -1.64
C HIS A 101 4.54 -5.20 -2.66
N LYS A 102 3.98 -6.07 -3.49
CA LYS A 102 4.74 -6.77 -4.53
C LYS A 102 5.31 -5.82 -5.58
N LEU A 103 4.51 -4.85 -6.01
CA LEU A 103 4.94 -3.86 -6.99
C LEU A 103 6.15 -3.07 -6.48
N ILE A 104 6.08 -2.55 -5.26
CA ILE A 104 7.16 -1.75 -4.69
C ILE A 104 8.41 -2.60 -4.44
N LEU A 105 8.26 -3.84 -4.00
CA LEU A 105 9.41 -4.75 -3.84
C LEU A 105 10.13 -5.02 -5.16
N MET A 106 9.40 -5.06 -6.26
CA MET A 106 9.98 -5.25 -7.58
C MET A 106 10.66 -3.99 -8.11
N LEU A 107 10.06 -2.83 -7.83
CA LEU A 107 10.60 -1.55 -8.26
C LEU A 107 11.81 -1.14 -7.39
#